data_05c22220de5ba7d24cb771afaf67d41f
#
_entry.id   05c22220de5ba7d24cb771afaf67d41f
#
_cell.length_a   1.000
_cell.length_b   1.000
_cell.length_c   1.000
_cell.angle_alpha   90.00
_cell.angle_beta   90.00
_cell.angle_gamma   90.00
#
_symmetry.space_group_name_H-M   'P 1'
#
loop_
_entity.id
_entity.type
_entity.pdbx_description
1 polymer ?
#
loop_
_entity_poly.entity_id
_entity_poly.type
_entity_poly.pdbx_seq_one_letter_code
_entity_poly.pdbx_strand_id
1 'polypeptide(L)'
;YTDIKWGIWIWVLAGVAGILCHAPQCSLSDYYRQIHLFFLKGREGSELDNYKQQRAVYDSLSLRHAPFQKIFYYNDANYCKGQERRTPRFQAFFQLIKERFNGAENLPVKIKEHFLKGSRPLMKYTNILTFNTRAISLYASCLLNIPWLYLLVEITIMSCIYIYMHKCHELLCEECIQLVTEKELIQQ
;
A
#
# COMPACT_ATOMS: atom_id res chain seq x y z
N TYR A 1 0.27 36.47 -6.67
CA TYR A 1 0.64 36.51 -5.25
C TYR A 1 -0.61 36.51 -4.41
N THR A 2 -0.84 35.43 -3.67
CA THR A 2 -1.85 35.48 -2.61
C THR A 2 -1.24 36.22 -1.43
N ASP A 3 -1.86 37.34 -1.00
CA ASP A 3 -1.42 38.13 0.16
C ASP A 3 -1.56 37.39 1.50
N ILE A 4 -1.69 36.07 1.46
CA ILE A 4 -1.82 35.23 2.64
C ILE A 4 -0.45 35.08 3.30
N LYS A 5 -0.29 35.70 4.45
CA LYS A 5 0.89 35.52 5.30
C LYS A 5 0.78 34.23 6.08
N TRP A 6 1.21 33.14 5.48
CA TRP A 6 1.13 31.79 6.09
C TRP A 6 1.95 31.63 7.38
N GLY A 7 3.09 32.32 7.49
CA GLY A 7 3.99 32.15 8.63
C GLY A 7 4.33 30.69 8.89
N ILE A 8 4.22 30.26 10.15
CA ILE A 8 4.49 28.89 10.58
C ILE A 8 3.45 27.89 10.05
N TRP A 9 2.25 28.32 9.72
CA TRP A 9 1.16 27.45 9.30
C TRP A 9 1.42 26.69 7.99
N ILE A 10 2.25 27.25 7.12
CA ILE A 10 2.64 26.52 5.89
C ILE A 10 3.44 25.24 6.21
N TRP A 11 4.29 25.30 7.25
CA TRP A 11 5.06 24.13 7.69
C TRP A 11 4.17 23.07 8.36
N VAL A 12 3.16 23.52 9.12
CA VAL A 12 2.16 22.60 9.70
C VAL A 12 1.38 21.92 8.57
N LEU A 13 0.91 22.70 7.58
CA LEU A 13 0.21 22.16 6.42
C LEU A 13 1.08 21.18 5.63
N ALA A 14 2.35 21.51 5.39
CA ALA A 14 3.31 20.64 4.72
C ALA A 14 3.57 19.36 5.52
N GLY A 15 3.69 19.45 6.84
CA GLY A 15 3.84 18.28 7.72
C GLY A 15 2.62 17.36 7.67
N VAL A 16 1.41 17.90 7.71
CA VAL A 16 0.17 17.11 7.57
C VAL A 16 0.11 16.46 6.19
N ALA A 17 0.35 17.22 5.12
CA ALA A 17 0.33 16.70 3.75
C ALA A 17 1.38 15.59 3.55
N GLY A 18 2.63 15.81 3.98
CA GLY A 18 3.74 14.90 3.73
C GLY A 18 3.72 13.66 4.64
N ILE A 19 3.59 13.85 5.95
CA ILE A 19 3.76 12.76 6.92
C ILE A 19 2.46 11.98 7.11
N LEU A 20 1.34 12.69 7.33
CA LEU A 20 0.08 12.03 7.66
C LEU A 20 -0.70 11.55 6.43
N CYS A 21 -0.56 12.25 5.28
CA CYS A 21 -1.29 11.90 4.06
C CYS A 21 -0.40 11.19 3.03
N HIS A 22 0.64 11.81 2.54
CA HIS A 22 1.48 11.30 1.46
C HIS A 22 2.14 9.96 1.79
N ALA A 23 2.79 9.84 2.93
CA ALA A 23 3.54 8.63 3.28
C ALA A 23 2.66 7.37 3.33
N PRO A 24 1.49 7.35 4.02
CA PRO A 24 0.60 6.18 3.98
C PRO A 24 -0.02 5.92 2.61
N GLN A 25 -0.33 6.95 1.83
CA GLN A 25 -0.89 6.80 0.49
C GLN A 25 0.09 6.12 -0.47
N CYS A 26 1.36 6.56 -0.48
CA CYS A 26 2.41 5.92 -1.29
C CYS A 26 2.66 4.48 -0.84
N SER A 27 2.79 4.27 0.46
CA SER A 27 3.06 2.96 1.04
C SER A 27 2.00 1.93 0.67
N LEU A 28 0.70 2.25 0.85
CA LEU A 28 -0.36 1.29 0.54
C LEU A 28 -0.67 1.18 -0.95
N SER A 29 -0.49 2.24 -1.74
CA SER A 29 -0.66 2.13 -3.19
C SER A 29 0.35 1.18 -3.82
N ASP A 30 1.60 1.23 -3.36
CA ASP A 30 2.63 0.29 -3.78
C ASP A 30 2.31 -1.13 -3.29
N TYR A 31 1.96 -1.29 -2.02
CA TYR A 31 1.61 -2.58 -1.44
C TYR A 31 0.47 -3.27 -2.18
N TYR A 32 -0.62 -2.57 -2.50
CA TYR A 32 -1.74 -3.14 -3.26
C TYR A 32 -1.36 -3.51 -4.69
N ARG A 33 -0.45 -2.77 -5.30
CA ARG A 33 0.12 -3.15 -6.60
C ARG A 33 0.92 -4.44 -6.48
N GLN A 34 1.77 -4.58 -5.46
CA GLN A 34 2.55 -5.79 -5.23
C GLN A 34 1.66 -7.01 -4.91
N ILE A 35 0.61 -6.82 -4.13
CA ILE A 35 -0.40 -7.86 -3.89
C ILE A 35 -1.04 -8.31 -5.21
N HIS A 36 -1.50 -7.37 -6.04
CA HIS A 36 -2.10 -7.71 -7.34
C HIS A 36 -1.11 -8.48 -8.22
N LEU A 37 0.14 -8.04 -8.31
CA LEU A 37 1.18 -8.71 -9.09
C LEU A 37 1.50 -10.10 -8.54
N PHE A 38 1.49 -10.28 -7.23
CA PHE A 38 1.69 -11.56 -6.58
C PHE A 38 0.64 -12.60 -7.01
N PHE A 39 -0.64 -12.22 -7.01
CA PHE A 39 -1.70 -13.11 -7.48
C PHE A 39 -1.69 -13.28 -9.01
N LEU A 40 -1.22 -12.30 -9.77
CA LEU A 40 -1.16 -12.37 -11.23
C LEU A 40 0.01 -13.22 -11.73
N LYS A 41 1.23 -12.95 -11.23
CA LYS A 41 2.50 -13.49 -11.76
C LYS A 41 3.20 -14.46 -10.81
N GLY A 42 2.71 -14.60 -9.57
CA GLY A 42 3.39 -15.37 -8.54
C GLY A 42 4.50 -14.58 -7.82
N ARG A 43 5.24 -15.29 -6.98
CA ARG A 43 6.28 -14.70 -6.13
C ARG A 43 7.44 -14.08 -6.91
N GLU A 44 7.82 -14.68 -8.02
CA GLU A 44 8.92 -14.18 -8.87
C GLU A 44 8.57 -12.86 -9.58
N GLY A 45 7.28 -12.58 -9.76
CA GLY A 45 6.79 -11.38 -10.44
C GLY A 45 6.35 -10.26 -9.50
N SER A 46 6.60 -10.37 -8.20
CA SER A 46 6.19 -9.38 -7.19
C SER A 46 7.25 -9.21 -6.10
N GLU A 47 7.34 -8.00 -5.58
CA GLU A 47 8.17 -7.62 -4.42
C GLU A 47 7.31 -7.58 -3.15
N LEU A 48 6.51 -8.63 -2.92
CA LEU A 48 5.65 -8.72 -1.75
C LEU A 48 6.44 -9.24 -0.55
N ASP A 49 7.08 -8.33 0.14
CA ASP A 49 7.84 -8.59 1.35
C ASP A 49 6.95 -8.59 2.60
N ASN A 50 7.42 -9.20 3.66
CA ASN A 50 6.76 -9.16 4.96
C ASN A 50 7.73 -8.75 6.09
N TYR A 51 7.15 -8.19 7.16
CA TYR A 51 7.89 -7.71 8.31
C TYR A 51 8.83 -8.75 8.89
N LYS A 52 8.39 -10.01 9.05
CA LYS A 52 9.19 -11.07 9.68
C LYS A 52 10.44 -11.39 8.88
N GLN A 53 10.34 -11.42 7.56
CA GLN A 53 11.49 -11.68 6.67
C GLN A 53 12.49 -10.54 6.74
N GLN A 54 12.04 -9.29 6.57
CA GLN A 54 12.91 -8.12 6.61
C GLN A 54 13.56 -7.93 8.00
N ARG A 55 12.83 -8.23 9.06
CA ARG A 55 13.35 -8.22 10.42
C ARG A 55 14.41 -9.29 10.66
N ALA A 56 14.24 -10.49 10.15
CA ALA A 56 15.23 -11.56 10.25
C ALA A 56 16.55 -11.18 9.54
N VAL A 57 16.46 -10.54 8.37
CA VAL A 57 17.65 -10.01 7.67
C VAL A 57 18.32 -8.92 8.53
N TYR A 58 17.56 -7.96 9.05
CA TYR A 58 18.09 -6.94 9.95
C TYR A 58 18.82 -7.53 11.15
N ASP A 59 18.24 -8.55 11.80
CA ASP A 59 18.83 -9.17 13.00
C ASP A 59 20.10 -9.97 12.67
N SER A 60 20.24 -10.49 11.45
CA SER A 60 21.45 -11.18 10.97
C SER A 60 22.62 -10.24 10.66
N LEU A 61 22.36 -8.96 10.43
CA LEU A 61 23.39 -7.99 10.04
C LEU A 61 24.08 -7.35 11.25
N SER A 62 25.40 -7.17 11.15
CA SER A 62 26.20 -6.46 12.15
C SER A 62 26.37 -4.98 11.77
N LEU A 63 26.20 -4.07 12.75
CA LEU A 63 26.49 -2.64 12.56
C LEU A 63 27.95 -2.37 12.22
N ARG A 64 28.86 -3.25 12.66
CA ARG A 64 30.31 -3.09 12.45
C ARG A 64 30.74 -3.41 11.02
N HIS A 65 30.08 -4.37 10.37
CA HIS A 65 30.45 -4.85 9.04
C HIS A 65 29.56 -4.31 7.92
N ALA A 66 28.28 -4.01 8.22
CA ALA A 66 27.30 -3.59 7.22
C ALA A 66 26.33 -2.52 7.77
N PRO A 67 26.82 -1.32 8.20
CA PRO A 67 26.00 -0.32 8.85
C PRO A 67 24.87 0.21 7.96
N PHE A 68 25.18 0.52 6.70
CA PHE A 68 24.19 1.04 5.75
C PHE A 68 23.09 0.02 5.43
N GLN A 69 23.46 -1.24 5.21
CA GLN A 69 22.49 -2.31 4.97
C GLN A 69 21.60 -2.51 6.19
N LYS A 70 22.17 -2.49 7.40
CA LYS A 70 21.40 -2.64 8.62
C LYS A 70 20.39 -1.51 8.81
N ILE A 71 20.76 -0.26 8.53
CA ILE A 71 19.84 0.88 8.56
C ILE A 71 18.73 0.72 7.49
N PHE A 72 19.12 0.28 6.29
CA PHE A 72 18.16 0.02 5.22
C PHE A 72 17.11 -1.01 5.64
N TYR A 73 17.53 -2.19 6.10
CA TYR A 73 16.60 -3.24 6.52
C TYR A 73 15.79 -2.90 7.78
N TYR A 74 16.30 -2.02 8.64
CA TYR A 74 15.51 -1.46 9.74
C TYR A 74 14.32 -0.64 9.21
N ASN A 75 14.58 0.24 8.27
CA ASN A 75 13.54 1.08 7.67
C ASN A 75 12.55 0.24 6.86
N ASP A 76 13.06 -0.73 6.10
CA ASP A 76 12.25 -1.62 5.28
C ASP A 76 11.34 -2.51 6.13
N ALA A 77 11.85 -3.11 7.19
CA ALA A 77 11.05 -3.85 8.15
C ALA A 77 9.93 -2.98 8.77
N ASN A 78 10.24 -1.74 9.16
CA ASN A 78 9.22 -0.83 9.70
C ASN A 78 8.19 -0.42 8.63
N TYR A 79 8.61 -0.28 7.39
CA TYR A 79 7.73 -0.01 6.25
C TYR A 79 6.75 -1.16 6.03
N CYS A 80 7.24 -2.40 5.92
CA CYS A 80 6.42 -3.61 5.82
C CYS A 80 5.45 -3.75 7.01
N LYS A 81 5.94 -3.53 8.24
CA LYS A 81 5.09 -3.54 9.44
C LYS A 81 3.95 -2.53 9.36
N GLY A 82 4.23 -1.34 8.81
CA GLY A 82 3.24 -0.30 8.60
C GLY A 82 2.17 -0.72 7.57
N GLN A 83 2.56 -1.40 6.50
CA GLN A 83 1.66 -1.94 5.48
C GLN A 83 0.77 -3.06 6.06
N GLU A 84 1.37 -4.05 6.71
CA GLU A 84 0.65 -5.16 7.33
C GLU A 84 -0.38 -4.69 8.37
N ARG A 85 0.02 -3.74 9.24
CA ARG A 85 -0.88 -3.17 10.26
C ARG A 85 -2.12 -2.50 9.66
N ARG A 86 -1.98 -1.88 8.49
CA ARG A 86 -3.07 -1.16 7.83
C ARG A 86 -3.96 -2.05 6.97
N THR A 87 -3.58 -3.30 6.71
CA THR A 87 -4.30 -4.22 5.83
C THR A 87 -4.72 -5.51 6.56
N PRO A 88 -5.48 -5.43 7.66
CA PRO A 88 -5.77 -6.59 8.51
C PRO A 88 -6.54 -7.69 7.77
N ARG A 89 -7.49 -7.35 6.87
CA ARG A 89 -8.27 -8.33 6.13
C ARG A 89 -7.41 -9.05 5.08
N PHE A 90 -6.52 -8.32 4.42
CA PHE A 90 -5.56 -8.97 3.53
C PHE A 90 -4.64 -9.92 4.30
N GLN A 91 -4.13 -9.54 5.48
CA GLN A 91 -3.30 -10.42 6.29
C GLN A 91 -4.04 -11.70 6.71
N ALA A 92 -5.31 -11.56 7.12
CA ALA A 92 -6.16 -12.70 7.45
C ALA A 92 -6.38 -13.61 6.22
N PHE A 93 -6.69 -13.04 5.05
CA PHE A 93 -6.84 -13.77 3.81
C PHE A 93 -5.55 -14.50 3.42
N PHE A 94 -4.42 -13.83 3.50
CA PHE A 94 -3.12 -14.40 3.15
C PHE A 94 -2.69 -15.51 4.10
N GLN A 95 -2.99 -15.37 5.39
CA GLN A 95 -2.77 -16.43 6.37
C GLN A 95 -3.65 -17.65 6.11
N LEU A 96 -4.93 -17.43 5.83
CA LEU A 96 -5.88 -18.49 5.46
C LEU A 96 -5.42 -19.28 4.24
N ILE A 97 -4.90 -18.59 3.22
CA ILE A 97 -4.31 -19.24 2.03
C ILE A 97 -3.10 -20.11 2.41
N LYS A 98 -2.22 -19.63 3.28
CA LYS A 98 -1.05 -20.40 3.72
C LYS A 98 -1.44 -21.64 4.50
N GLU A 99 -2.39 -21.54 5.40
CA GLU A 99 -2.84 -22.64 6.26
C GLU A 99 -3.55 -23.73 5.46
N ARG A 100 -4.37 -23.35 4.47
CA ARG A 100 -5.25 -24.28 3.77
C ARG A 100 -4.70 -24.80 2.45
N PHE A 101 -3.94 -23.99 1.74
CA PHE A 101 -3.43 -24.32 0.39
C PHE A 101 -1.90 -24.39 0.33
N ASN A 102 -1.20 -24.29 1.47
CA ASN A 102 0.25 -24.22 1.51
C ASN A 102 0.88 -23.13 0.63
N GLY A 103 0.12 -22.10 0.29
CA GLY A 103 0.57 -20.96 -0.51
C GLY A 103 -0.39 -20.58 -1.63
N ALA A 104 -0.17 -19.41 -2.20
CA ALA A 104 -1.03 -18.85 -3.25
C ALA A 104 -0.95 -19.61 -4.59
N GLU A 105 0.08 -20.42 -4.79
CA GLU A 105 0.27 -21.23 -5.99
C GLU A 105 -0.80 -22.31 -6.09
N ASN A 106 -1.22 -22.86 -4.95
CA ASN A 106 -2.24 -23.91 -4.86
C ASN A 106 -3.67 -23.34 -4.65
N LEU A 107 -3.83 -22.04 -4.70
CA LEU A 107 -5.13 -21.39 -4.54
C LEU A 107 -6.07 -21.81 -5.68
N PRO A 108 -7.32 -22.22 -5.40
CA PRO A 108 -8.31 -22.54 -6.44
C PRO A 108 -8.46 -21.41 -7.45
N VAL A 109 -8.45 -21.75 -8.73
CA VAL A 109 -8.48 -20.81 -9.86
C VAL A 109 -9.63 -19.81 -9.72
N LYS A 110 -10.82 -20.29 -9.32
CA LYS A 110 -11.99 -19.43 -9.13
C LYS A 110 -11.80 -18.31 -8.10
N ILE A 111 -11.10 -18.59 -6.99
CA ILE A 111 -10.81 -17.58 -5.95
C ILE A 111 -9.76 -16.60 -6.44
N LYS A 112 -8.71 -17.11 -7.11
CA LYS A 112 -7.68 -16.29 -7.72
C LYS A 112 -8.25 -15.34 -8.79
N GLU A 113 -9.11 -15.84 -9.66
CA GLU A 113 -9.79 -15.03 -10.69
C GLU A 113 -10.72 -13.98 -10.07
N HIS A 114 -11.50 -14.35 -9.02
CA HIS A 114 -12.34 -13.41 -8.30
C HIS A 114 -11.51 -12.26 -7.72
N PHE A 115 -10.41 -12.59 -7.02
CA PHE A 115 -9.50 -11.59 -6.46
C PHE A 115 -8.91 -10.69 -7.56
N LEU A 116 -8.40 -11.27 -8.66
CA LEU A 116 -7.80 -10.51 -9.76
C LEU A 116 -8.83 -9.62 -10.48
N LYS A 117 -10.07 -10.10 -10.65
CA LYS A 117 -11.15 -9.31 -11.24
C LYS A 117 -11.51 -8.11 -10.37
N GLY A 118 -11.57 -8.28 -9.06
CA GLY A 118 -11.87 -7.19 -8.12
C GLY A 118 -10.69 -6.21 -7.94
N SER A 119 -9.44 -6.70 -7.91
CA SER A 119 -8.26 -5.85 -7.71
C SER A 119 -7.82 -5.09 -8.95
N ARG A 120 -8.05 -5.62 -10.17
CA ARG A 120 -7.66 -4.96 -11.45
C ARG A 120 -8.17 -3.52 -11.58
N PRO A 121 -9.45 -3.20 -11.34
CA PRO A 121 -9.94 -1.81 -11.44
C PRO A 121 -9.33 -0.88 -10.40
N LEU A 122 -8.79 -1.41 -9.29
CA LEU A 122 -8.13 -0.62 -8.26
C LEU A 122 -6.73 -0.16 -8.69
N MET A 123 -6.10 -0.84 -9.66
CA MET A 123 -4.76 -0.49 -10.14
C MET A 123 -4.68 0.91 -10.75
N LYS A 124 -5.77 1.44 -11.31
CA LYS A 124 -5.80 2.84 -11.76
C LYS A 124 -5.59 3.84 -10.61
N TYR A 125 -6.13 3.53 -9.42
CA TYR A 125 -5.99 4.39 -8.25
C TYR A 125 -4.58 4.28 -7.64
N THR A 126 -3.96 3.09 -7.66
CA THR A 126 -2.55 2.97 -7.27
C THR A 126 -1.67 3.84 -8.16
N ASN A 127 -1.92 3.88 -9.48
CA ASN A 127 -1.18 4.73 -10.41
C ASN A 127 -1.41 6.24 -10.18
N ILE A 128 -2.65 6.65 -9.85
CA ILE A 128 -2.96 8.05 -9.52
C ILE A 128 -2.21 8.48 -8.25
N LEU A 129 -2.11 7.60 -7.26
CA LEU A 129 -1.41 7.87 -6.00
C LEU A 129 0.11 7.80 -6.11
N THR A 130 0.68 7.62 -7.31
CA THR A 130 2.12 7.64 -7.56
C THR A 130 2.68 9.04 -7.79
N PHE A 131 4.00 9.11 -7.97
CA PHE A 131 4.75 10.34 -8.15
C PHE A 131 4.25 11.21 -9.32
N ASN A 132 3.89 10.63 -10.46
CA ASN A 132 3.57 11.40 -11.67
C ASN A 132 2.38 12.35 -11.47
N THR A 133 1.28 11.88 -10.90
CA THR A 133 0.10 12.70 -10.65
C THR A 133 0.41 13.83 -9.65
N ARG A 134 1.22 13.54 -8.64
CA ARG A 134 1.68 14.53 -7.67
C ARG A 134 2.57 15.60 -8.30
N ALA A 135 3.51 15.18 -9.14
CA ALA A 135 4.36 16.10 -9.87
C ALA A 135 3.54 17.05 -10.77
N ILE A 136 2.56 16.50 -11.50
CA ILE A 136 1.65 17.32 -12.32
C ILE A 136 0.87 18.31 -11.46
N SER A 137 0.31 17.86 -10.32
CA SER A 137 -0.43 18.72 -9.41
C SER A 137 0.44 19.83 -8.82
N LEU A 138 1.70 19.53 -8.48
CA LEU A 138 2.66 20.51 -8.01
C LEU A 138 3.00 21.53 -9.10
N TYR A 139 3.32 21.07 -10.33
CA TYR A 139 3.60 21.95 -11.44
C TYR A 139 2.42 22.86 -11.76
N ALA A 140 1.19 22.32 -11.80
CA ALA A 140 -0.01 23.12 -12.03
C ALA A 140 -0.17 24.19 -10.94
N SER A 141 0.04 23.84 -9.67
CA SER A 141 -0.01 24.77 -8.55
C SER A 141 1.03 25.90 -8.65
N CYS A 142 2.24 25.56 -9.10
CA CYS A 142 3.30 26.53 -9.34
C CYS A 142 2.99 27.45 -10.53
N LEU A 143 2.47 26.90 -11.64
CA LEU A 143 2.05 27.71 -12.80
C LEU A 143 0.93 28.70 -12.48
N LEU A 144 0.03 28.30 -11.60
CA LEU A 144 -1.04 29.18 -11.08
C LEU A 144 -0.53 30.17 -10.04
N ASN A 145 0.75 30.11 -9.68
CA ASN A 145 1.35 30.91 -8.59
C ASN A 145 0.70 30.72 -7.22
N ILE A 146 0.18 29.49 -6.98
CA ILE A 146 -0.50 29.09 -5.74
C ILE A 146 0.09 27.75 -5.25
N PRO A 147 1.37 27.68 -4.85
CA PRO A 147 2.06 26.41 -4.55
C PRO A 147 1.44 25.65 -3.36
N TRP A 148 0.83 26.34 -2.42
CA TRP A 148 0.12 25.70 -1.30
C TRP A 148 -1.13 24.91 -1.73
N LEU A 149 -1.67 25.16 -2.93
CA LEU A 149 -2.79 24.40 -3.48
C LEU A 149 -2.44 22.91 -3.62
N TYR A 150 -1.18 22.58 -3.97
CA TYR A 150 -0.70 21.21 -3.99
C TYR A 150 -0.90 20.49 -2.65
N LEU A 151 -0.61 21.16 -1.53
CA LEU A 151 -0.78 20.58 -0.19
C LEU A 151 -2.25 20.27 0.12
N LEU A 152 -3.16 21.13 -0.34
CA LEU A 152 -4.60 20.86 -0.21
C LEU A 152 -5.05 19.69 -1.09
N VAL A 153 -4.56 19.59 -2.32
CA VAL A 153 -4.84 18.44 -3.21
C VAL A 153 -4.38 17.14 -2.54
N GLU A 154 -3.20 17.13 -1.93
CA GLU A 154 -2.64 15.97 -1.22
C GLU A 154 -3.52 15.57 -0.03
N ILE A 155 -3.96 16.54 0.79
CA ILE A 155 -4.76 16.27 1.98
C ILE A 155 -6.20 15.87 1.60
N THR A 156 -6.77 16.40 0.53
CA THR A 156 -8.18 16.18 0.19
C THR A 156 -8.37 15.13 -0.89
N ILE A 157 -8.04 15.46 -2.14
CA ILE A 157 -8.33 14.62 -3.31
C ILE A 157 -7.58 13.29 -3.21
N MET A 158 -6.28 13.33 -2.95
CA MET A 158 -5.46 12.12 -2.86
C MET A 158 -5.89 11.25 -1.67
N SER A 159 -6.25 11.87 -0.52
CA SER A 159 -6.76 11.13 0.64
C SER A 159 -8.11 10.48 0.37
N CYS A 160 -9.03 11.13 -0.36
CA CYS A 160 -10.30 10.53 -0.75
C CYS A 160 -10.09 9.31 -1.66
N ILE A 161 -9.21 9.43 -2.66
CA ILE A 161 -8.84 8.31 -3.56
C ILE A 161 -8.23 7.16 -2.77
N TYR A 162 -7.31 7.47 -1.85
CA TYR A 162 -6.68 6.50 -0.97
C TYR A 162 -7.68 5.75 -0.10
N ILE A 163 -8.59 6.46 0.59
CA ILE A 163 -9.60 5.86 1.46
C ILE A 163 -10.54 4.96 0.65
N TYR A 164 -10.96 5.41 -0.54
CA TYR A 164 -11.79 4.61 -1.43
C TYR A 164 -11.09 3.32 -1.84
N MET A 165 -9.87 3.43 -2.37
CA MET A 165 -9.06 2.28 -2.80
C MET A 165 -8.84 1.29 -1.66
N HIS A 166 -8.48 1.81 -0.47
CA HIS A 166 -8.25 0.99 0.71
C HIS A 166 -9.49 0.21 1.14
N LYS A 167 -10.66 0.88 1.24
CA LYS A 167 -11.93 0.24 1.59
C LYS A 167 -12.32 -0.85 0.59
N CYS A 168 -12.22 -0.55 -0.72
CA CYS A 168 -12.54 -1.53 -1.76
C CYS A 168 -11.63 -2.76 -1.69
N HIS A 169 -10.33 -2.56 -1.44
CA HIS A 169 -9.39 -3.67 -1.34
C HIS A 169 -9.63 -4.54 -0.10
N GLU A 170 -9.89 -3.93 1.05
CA GLU A 170 -10.18 -4.67 2.28
C GLU A 170 -11.53 -5.44 2.17
N LEU A 171 -12.57 -4.86 1.53
CA LEU A 171 -13.82 -5.56 1.24
C LEU A 171 -13.59 -6.76 0.30
N LEU A 172 -12.83 -6.58 -0.75
CA LEU A 172 -12.47 -7.67 -1.66
C LEU A 172 -11.78 -8.84 -0.92
N CYS A 173 -10.88 -8.52 0.00
CA CYS A 173 -10.23 -9.56 0.82
C CYS A 173 -11.23 -10.28 1.72
N GLU A 174 -12.19 -9.57 2.31
CA GLU A 174 -13.27 -10.16 3.10
C GLU A 174 -14.15 -11.09 2.28
N GLU A 175 -14.57 -10.68 1.08
CA GLU A 175 -15.31 -11.54 0.14
C GLU A 175 -14.52 -12.82 -0.20
N CYS A 176 -13.21 -12.69 -0.44
CA CYS A 176 -12.37 -13.84 -0.73
C CYS A 176 -12.25 -14.79 0.49
N ILE A 177 -12.20 -14.27 1.72
CA ILE A 177 -12.23 -15.08 2.95
C ILE A 177 -13.54 -15.87 3.02
N GLN A 178 -14.69 -15.22 2.78
CA GLN A 178 -16.00 -15.87 2.78
C GLN A 178 -16.05 -16.98 1.73
N LEU A 179 -15.61 -16.73 0.50
CA LEU A 179 -15.57 -17.73 -0.58
C LEU A 179 -14.69 -18.95 -0.24
N VAL A 180 -13.60 -18.76 0.49
CA VAL A 180 -12.76 -19.86 0.97
C VAL A 180 -13.49 -20.68 2.05
N THR A 181 -14.21 -20.01 2.95
CA THR A 181 -14.90 -20.63 4.08
C THR A 181 -16.19 -21.34 3.66
N GLU A 182 -16.99 -20.75 2.77
CA GLU A 182 -18.25 -21.34 2.28
C GLU A 182 -18.03 -22.61 1.46
N LYS A 183 -16.94 -22.70 0.71
CA LYS A 183 -16.62 -23.94 -0.03
C LYS A 183 -16.36 -25.14 0.86
N GLU A 184 -16.05 -24.95 2.13
CA GLU A 184 -15.86 -26.03 3.08
C GLU A 184 -17.18 -26.61 3.60
N LEU A 185 -18.21 -25.75 3.74
CA LEU A 185 -19.53 -26.19 4.15
C LEU A 185 -20.22 -27.09 3.08
N ILE A 186 -19.75 -26.99 1.82
CA ILE A 186 -20.30 -27.77 0.69
C ILE A 186 -19.50 -29.07 0.46
N GLN A 187 -18.28 -29.19 1.02
CA GLN A 187 -17.41 -30.37 0.86
C GLN A 187 -17.41 -31.29 2.09
N GLN A 188 -18.11 -30.92 3.17
CA GLN A 188 -18.45 -31.77 4.32
C GLN A 188 -19.84 -32.38 4.13
#